data_bf549bab417ef33e8197245e071a4177
#
_entry.id   bf549bab417ef33e8197245e071a4177
#
_cell.length_a   1.000
_cell.length_b   1.000
_cell.length_c   1.000
_cell.angle_alpha   90.00
_cell.angle_beta   90.00
_cell.angle_gamma   90.00
#
_symmetry.space_group_name_H-M   'P 1'
#
loop_
_entity.id
_entity.type
_entity.pdbx_description
1 polymer ?
#
loop_
_entity_poly.entity_id
_entity_poly.type
_entity_poly.pdbx_seq_one_letter_code
_entity_poly.pdbx_strand_id
1 'polypeptide(L)'
;MEYTCKCCGKTKSADEFDFIGSGEFKYPLPICKDCSDEHWIEDVDCNCTVCHRKLPSSYFGHYRTRFKSNGMRLRVIRNCKDCSKKESAVLAKIKKDNPPPAYLTPCPQCGKIVYEKSEDIPEGVDGTNGPWQCDHDHKTGTFRNYACKPCNVGTGLIGDNVEYFTNALKYKKSK
;
A
#
# COMPACT_ATOMS: atom_id res chain seq x y z
N MET A 1 -15.97 26.61 10.73
CA MET A 1 -15.17 26.91 9.51
C MET A 1 -15.86 26.24 8.34
N GLU A 2 -16.04 26.96 7.24
CA GLU A 2 -16.76 26.49 6.06
C GLU A 2 -15.83 26.40 4.86
N TYR A 3 -16.11 25.46 3.97
CA TYR A 3 -15.32 25.21 2.76
C TYR A 3 -16.24 25.03 1.56
N THR A 4 -15.78 25.48 0.39
CA THR A 4 -16.54 25.32 -0.85
C THR A 4 -16.10 24.05 -1.56
N CYS A 5 -17.04 23.12 -1.78
CA CYS A 5 -16.82 21.89 -2.51
C CYS A 5 -16.54 22.16 -4.00
N LYS A 6 -15.42 21.69 -4.53
CA LYS A 6 -15.05 21.87 -5.93
C LYS A 6 -15.89 21.03 -6.91
N CYS A 7 -16.66 20.07 -6.41
CA CYS A 7 -17.51 19.22 -7.24
C CYS A 7 -18.90 19.85 -7.41
N CYS A 8 -19.62 20.09 -6.31
CA CYS A 8 -20.98 20.64 -6.36
C CYS A 8 -21.07 22.18 -6.22
N GLY A 9 -19.96 22.87 -5.94
CA GLY A 9 -19.92 24.32 -5.76
C GLY A 9 -20.59 24.84 -4.47
N LYS A 10 -21.14 23.95 -3.63
CA LYS A 10 -21.81 24.34 -2.37
C LYS A 10 -20.78 24.62 -1.28
N THR A 11 -21.01 25.66 -0.49
CA THR A 11 -20.29 25.92 0.74
C THR A 11 -20.92 25.11 1.86
N LYS A 12 -20.12 24.37 2.60
CA LYS A 12 -20.53 23.42 3.63
C LYS A 12 -19.62 23.51 4.84
N SER A 13 -20.11 23.03 5.98
CA SER A 13 -19.36 22.99 7.24
C SER A 13 -18.15 22.03 7.18
N ALA A 14 -17.17 22.23 8.04
CA ALA A 14 -15.94 21.46 8.06
C ALA A 14 -16.16 19.96 8.27
N ASP A 15 -17.17 19.57 9.04
CA ASP A 15 -17.54 18.17 9.31
C ASP A 15 -18.05 17.41 8.07
N GLU A 16 -18.50 18.13 7.05
CA GLU A 16 -18.94 17.58 5.76
C GLU A 16 -17.77 17.32 4.79
N PHE A 17 -16.53 17.56 5.24
CA PHE A 17 -15.31 17.24 4.48
C PHE A 17 -14.44 16.25 5.25
N ASP A 18 -13.69 15.47 4.51
CA ASP A 18 -12.58 14.73 5.10
C ASP A 18 -11.32 15.58 5.06
N PHE A 19 -10.41 15.32 6.00
CA PHE A 19 -9.16 16.03 6.13
C PHE A 19 -7.96 15.10 5.90
N ILE A 20 -6.90 15.65 5.32
CA ILE A 20 -5.59 14.99 5.23
C ILE A 20 -4.56 15.77 6.03
N GLY A 21 -3.61 15.05 6.60
CA GLY A 21 -2.58 15.61 7.48
C GLY A 21 -2.82 15.26 8.95
N SER A 22 -1.89 15.62 9.81
CA SER A 22 -1.93 15.39 11.25
C SER A 22 -1.61 16.67 12.03
N GLY A 23 -2.11 16.77 13.27
CA GLY A 23 -1.88 17.92 14.12
C GLY A 23 -2.41 19.23 13.52
N GLU A 24 -1.59 20.29 13.56
CA GLU A 24 -1.93 21.63 13.06
C GLU A 24 -1.97 21.71 11.52
N PHE A 25 -1.42 20.73 10.82
CA PHE A 25 -1.35 20.68 9.36
C PHE A 25 -2.46 19.82 8.73
N LYS A 26 -3.70 20.02 9.18
CA LYS A 26 -4.88 19.38 8.60
C LYS A 26 -5.48 20.25 7.50
N TYR A 27 -5.66 19.67 6.31
CA TYR A 27 -6.29 20.34 5.18
C TYR A 27 -7.56 19.62 4.77
N PRO A 28 -8.68 20.34 4.50
CA PRO A 28 -9.88 19.72 3.99
C PRO A 28 -9.64 19.16 2.59
N LEU A 29 -10.26 18.05 2.27
CA LEU A 29 -10.32 17.56 0.90
C LEU A 29 -11.15 18.54 0.06
N PRO A 30 -10.82 18.74 -1.21
CA PRO A 30 -11.51 19.72 -2.06
C PRO A 30 -12.94 19.31 -2.44
N ILE A 31 -13.38 18.11 -2.07
CA ILE A 31 -14.68 17.53 -2.39
C ILE A 31 -15.35 17.15 -1.07
N CYS A 32 -16.62 17.55 -0.86
CA CYS A 32 -17.39 17.16 0.31
C CYS A 32 -17.71 15.65 0.32
N LYS A 33 -18.09 15.13 1.49
CA LYS A 33 -18.39 13.70 1.68
C LYS A 33 -19.48 13.21 0.73
N ASP A 34 -20.58 13.95 0.58
CA ASP A 34 -21.66 13.55 -0.33
C ASP A 34 -21.17 13.40 -1.77
N CYS A 35 -20.46 14.41 -2.31
CA CYS A 35 -19.91 14.30 -3.65
C CYS A 35 -18.85 13.19 -3.77
N SER A 36 -18.15 12.91 -2.68
CA SER A 36 -17.22 11.79 -2.64
C SER A 36 -17.96 10.47 -2.72
N ASP A 37 -19.12 10.36 -2.10
CA ASP A 37 -19.94 9.16 -2.07
C ASP A 37 -20.76 9.00 -3.36
N GLU A 38 -21.30 10.10 -3.92
CA GLU A 38 -22.02 10.08 -5.21
C GLU A 38 -21.12 9.67 -6.38
N HIS A 39 -19.85 10.10 -6.41
CA HIS A 39 -18.90 9.64 -7.44
C HIS A 39 -18.53 8.16 -7.34
N TRP A 40 -18.96 7.48 -6.28
CA TRP A 40 -18.85 6.05 -6.10
C TRP A 40 -20.01 5.23 -6.60
N ILE A 41 -21.15 5.83 -6.76
CA ILE A 41 -22.42 5.15 -7.07
C ILE A 41 -22.50 4.74 -8.55
N GLU A 42 -21.61 5.21 -9.41
CA GLU A 42 -21.41 4.54 -10.68
C GLU A 42 -20.77 3.19 -10.42
N ASP A 43 -21.58 2.15 -10.42
CA ASP A 43 -21.18 0.74 -10.37
C ASP A 43 -20.39 0.40 -11.64
N VAL A 44 -19.17 0.93 -11.71
CA VAL A 44 -18.27 0.66 -12.80
C VAL A 44 -17.71 -0.75 -12.61
N ASP A 45 -17.92 -1.57 -13.59
CA ASP A 45 -17.36 -2.91 -13.63
C ASP A 45 -15.81 -2.86 -13.62
N CYS A 46 -15.20 -3.48 -12.65
CA CYS A 46 -13.76 -3.59 -12.47
C CYS A 46 -13.29 -5.03 -12.62
N ASN A 47 -12.15 -5.23 -13.24
CA ASN A 47 -11.53 -6.56 -13.33
C ASN A 47 -10.62 -6.80 -12.13
N CYS A 48 -10.87 -7.89 -11.39
CA CYS A 48 -9.96 -8.33 -10.34
C CYS A 48 -8.67 -8.88 -10.95
N THR A 49 -7.51 -8.41 -10.50
CA THR A 49 -6.21 -8.86 -11.03
C THR A 49 -5.82 -10.28 -10.59
N VAL A 50 -6.46 -10.83 -9.57
CA VAL A 50 -6.19 -12.17 -9.03
C VAL A 50 -7.10 -13.24 -9.61
N CYS A 51 -8.44 -13.02 -9.56
CA CYS A 51 -9.40 -14.03 -10.06
C CYS A 51 -9.96 -13.72 -11.45
N HIS A 52 -9.56 -12.60 -12.05
CA HIS A 52 -9.97 -12.11 -13.35
C HIS A 52 -11.48 -11.92 -13.56
N ARG A 53 -12.27 -12.04 -12.48
CA ARG A 53 -13.71 -11.76 -12.55
C ARG A 53 -13.95 -10.28 -12.76
N LYS A 54 -14.90 -9.99 -13.64
CA LYS A 54 -15.47 -8.65 -13.82
C LYS A 54 -16.58 -8.47 -12.79
N LEU A 55 -16.43 -7.52 -11.88
CA LEU A 55 -17.29 -7.31 -10.72
C LEU A 55 -17.58 -5.83 -10.56
N PRO A 56 -18.76 -5.45 -10.01
CA PRO A 56 -19.02 -4.07 -9.63
C PRO A 56 -17.97 -3.50 -8.70
N SER A 57 -17.70 -2.20 -8.79
CA SER A 57 -16.68 -1.51 -7.96
C SER A 57 -16.92 -1.68 -6.46
N SER A 58 -18.16 -1.87 -6.02
CA SER A 58 -18.55 -2.17 -4.64
C SER A 58 -17.92 -3.45 -4.07
N TYR A 59 -17.52 -4.40 -4.93
CA TYR A 59 -16.81 -5.63 -4.53
C TYR A 59 -15.31 -5.44 -4.30
N PHE A 60 -14.81 -4.23 -4.45
CA PHE A 60 -13.39 -3.90 -4.24
C PHE A 60 -13.22 -3.00 -3.02
N GLY A 61 -12.02 -2.98 -2.47
CA GLY A 61 -11.60 -1.95 -1.54
C GLY A 61 -11.27 -0.65 -2.27
N HIS A 62 -11.32 0.44 -1.55
CA HIS A 62 -11.16 1.77 -2.12
C HIS A 62 -10.13 2.57 -1.35
N TYR A 63 -9.38 3.43 -2.05
CA TYR A 63 -8.50 4.40 -1.42
C TYR A 63 -8.50 5.72 -2.18
N ARG A 64 -8.27 6.80 -1.47
CA ARG A 64 -8.23 8.15 -2.03
C ARG A 64 -6.80 8.46 -2.49
N THR A 65 -6.67 8.99 -3.69
CA THR A 65 -5.39 9.41 -4.26
C THR A 65 -5.47 10.88 -4.66
N ARG A 66 -4.47 11.66 -4.26
CA ARG A 66 -4.36 13.07 -4.66
C ARG A 66 -3.66 13.17 -6.01
N PHE A 67 -4.27 13.90 -6.93
CA PHE A 67 -3.66 14.27 -8.22
C PHE A 67 -3.28 15.75 -8.22
N LYS A 68 -2.10 16.07 -8.75
CA LYS A 68 -1.59 17.44 -8.81
C LYS A 68 -2.50 18.37 -9.64
N SER A 69 -3.18 17.86 -10.65
CA SER A 69 -3.98 18.65 -11.60
C SER A 69 -5.47 18.76 -11.25
N ASN A 70 -6.08 17.74 -10.64
CA ASN A 70 -7.55 17.63 -10.57
C ASN A 70 -8.10 17.33 -9.17
N GLY A 71 -7.32 17.49 -8.10
CA GLY A 71 -7.79 17.20 -6.75
C GLY A 71 -7.75 15.70 -6.40
N MET A 72 -8.70 15.24 -5.57
CA MET A 72 -8.75 13.85 -5.09
C MET A 72 -9.51 12.97 -6.08
N ARG A 73 -8.95 11.83 -6.38
CA ARG A 73 -9.68 10.73 -7.06
C ARG A 73 -9.68 9.51 -6.17
N LEU A 74 -10.80 8.86 -6.16
CA LEU A 74 -10.92 7.54 -5.58
C LEU A 74 -10.32 6.52 -6.54
N ARG A 75 -9.58 5.57 -6.01
CA ARG A 75 -9.08 4.44 -6.77
C ARG A 75 -9.57 3.15 -6.15
N VAL A 76 -9.93 2.23 -7.01
CA VAL A 76 -10.29 0.87 -6.64
C VAL A 76 -9.01 0.08 -6.39
N ILE A 77 -8.97 -0.69 -5.30
CA ILE A 77 -7.91 -1.67 -5.07
C ILE A 77 -8.04 -2.76 -6.13
N ARG A 78 -6.94 -3.14 -6.75
CA ARG A 78 -6.93 -4.06 -7.91
C ARG A 78 -7.50 -5.45 -7.62
N ASN A 79 -7.48 -5.89 -6.36
CA ASN A 79 -7.99 -7.19 -5.94
C ASN A 79 -9.38 -7.03 -5.34
N CYS A 80 -10.32 -7.88 -5.72
CA CYS A 80 -11.64 -7.88 -5.10
C CYS A 80 -11.54 -8.28 -3.62
N LYS A 81 -12.56 -7.91 -2.82
CA LYS A 81 -12.61 -8.16 -1.37
C LYS A 81 -12.41 -9.65 -1.02
N ASP A 82 -12.96 -10.56 -1.81
CA ASP A 82 -12.79 -12.01 -1.60
C ASP A 82 -11.33 -12.43 -1.76
N CYS A 83 -10.65 -11.96 -2.81
CA CYS A 83 -9.24 -12.28 -3.04
C CYS A 83 -8.35 -11.64 -1.97
N SER A 84 -8.61 -10.39 -1.59
CA SER A 84 -7.88 -9.71 -0.52
C SER A 84 -8.06 -10.42 0.82
N LYS A 85 -9.26 -10.91 1.14
CA LYS A 85 -9.53 -11.68 2.35
C LYS A 85 -8.77 -13.00 2.37
N LYS A 86 -8.75 -13.72 1.24
CA LYS A 86 -7.98 -14.97 1.10
C LYS A 86 -6.49 -14.73 1.29
N GLU A 87 -5.94 -13.72 0.64
CA GLU A 87 -4.53 -13.33 0.78
C GLU A 87 -4.17 -12.96 2.23
N SER A 88 -5.03 -12.17 2.89
CA SER A 88 -4.85 -11.81 4.30
C SER A 88 -4.88 -13.04 5.22
N ALA A 89 -5.75 -14.02 4.96
CA ALA A 89 -5.81 -15.26 5.74
C ALA A 89 -4.54 -16.11 5.56
N VAL A 90 -4.02 -16.21 4.32
CA VAL A 90 -2.75 -16.90 4.04
C VAL A 90 -1.60 -16.21 4.78
N LEU A 91 -1.50 -14.88 4.68
CA LEU A 91 -0.48 -14.11 5.39
C LEU A 91 -0.56 -14.26 6.91
N ALA A 92 -1.76 -14.25 7.47
CA ALA A 92 -1.97 -14.45 8.90
C ALA A 92 -1.46 -15.82 9.37
N LYS A 93 -1.75 -16.87 8.58
CA LYS A 93 -1.24 -18.23 8.85
C LYS A 93 0.28 -18.27 8.76
N ILE A 94 0.87 -17.75 7.68
CA ILE A 94 2.32 -17.71 7.50
C ILE A 94 3.01 -17.02 8.67
N LYS A 95 2.51 -15.84 9.09
CA LYS A 95 3.08 -15.09 10.21
C LYS A 95 2.95 -15.80 11.55
N LYS A 96 1.90 -16.58 11.73
CA LYS A 96 1.72 -17.42 12.92
C LYS A 96 2.75 -18.54 12.99
N ASP A 97 2.99 -19.18 11.85
CA ASP A 97 3.89 -20.33 11.76
C ASP A 97 5.38 -19.88 11.67
N ASN A 98 5.62 -18.66 11.22
CA ASN A 98 6.94 -18.05 11.05
C ASN A 98 6.94 -16.67 11.71
N PRO A 99 7.24 -16.55 12.99
CA PRO A 99 7.29 -15.27 13.67
C PRO A 99 8.36 -14.34 13.05
N PRO A 100 8.16 -13.03 13.06
CA PRO A 100 9.15 -12.10 12.52
C PRO A 100 10.48 -12.20 13.27
N PRO A 101 11.60 -11.81 12.64
CA PRO A 101 12.91 -11.79 13.27
C PRO A 101 12.93 -10.95 14.55
N ALA A 102 13.88 -11.23 15.41
CA ALA A 102 14.06 -10.49 16.65
C ALA A 102 14.30 -9.00 16.36
N TYR A 103 14.00 -8.16 17.35
CA TYR A 103 14.22 -6.72 17.30
C TYR A 103 15.66 -6.36 16.94
N LEU A 104 15.85 -5.35 16.11
CA LEU A 104 17.14 -4.88 15.58
C LEU A 104 17.92 -5.92 14.76
N THR A 105 17.27 -6.94 14.25
CA THR A 105 17.91 -7.88 13.32
C THR A 105 18.17 -7.20 11.97
N PRO A 106 19.36 -7.40 11.35
CA PRO A 106 19.61 -6.88 10.01
C PRO A 106 18.80 -7.63 8.94
N CYS A 107 18.36 -6.90 7.92
CA CYS A 107 17.71 -7.50 6.75
C CYS A 107 18.65 -8.47 6.04
N PRO A 108 18.24 -9.72 5.73
CA PRO A 108 19.10 -10.70 5.08
C PRO A 108 19.50 -10.32 3.65
N GLN A 109 18.76 -9.42 2.99
CA GLN A 109 19.08 -9.00 1.62
C GLN A 109 20.03 -7.80 1.55
N CYS A 110 19.89 -6.80 2.42
CA CYS A 110 20.71 -5.58 2.34
C CYS A 110 21.61 -5.33 3.55
N GLY A 111 21.52 -6.15 4.61
CA GLY A 111 22.31 -6.01 5.84
C GLY A 111 21.93 -4.82 6.74
N LYS A 112 21.00 -3.96 6.34
CA LYS A 112 20.58 -2.81 7.15
C LYS A 112 19.66 -3.25 8.28
N ILE A 113 19.81 -2.63 9.45
CA ILE A 113 18.93 -2.85 10.61
C ILE A 113 17.48 -2.48 10.24
N VAL A 114 16.53 -3.32 10.65
CA VAL A 114 15.11 -3.07 10.43
C VAL A 114 14.49 -2.51 11.70
N TYR A 115 13.97 -1.30 11.60
CA TYR A 115 13.26 -0.61 12.67
C TYR A 115 11.76 -0.81 12.49
N GLU A 116 11.10 -1.41 13.46
CA GLU A 116 9.64 -1.62 13.42
C GLU A 116 8.85 -0.39 13.83
N LYS A 117 9.44 0.44 14.69
CA LYS A 117 8.83 1.65 15.20
C LYS A 117 9.70 2.86 14.86
N SER A 118 9.05 3.96 14.49
CA SER A 118 9.75 5.22 14.17
C SER A 118 10.50 5.82 15.35
N GLU A 119 10.02 5.58 16.57
CA GLU A 119 10.64 6.04 17.81
C GLU A 119 11.97 5.37 18.13
N ASP A 120 12.24 4.21 17.55
CA ASP A 120 13.45 3.43 17.76
C ASP A 120 14.57 3.79 16.77
N ILE A 121 14.30 4.67 15.81
CA ILE A 121 15.27 5.07 14.80
C ILE A 121 16.23 6.09 15.41
N PRO A 122 17.55 5.80 15.48
CA PRO A 122 18.52 6.77 15.98
C PRO A 122 18.56 8.04 15.12
N GLU A 123 18.90 9.16 15.73
CA GLU A 123 19.08 10.42 15.02
C GLU A 123 20.14 10.28 13.90
N GLY A 124 19.79 10.79 12.71
CA GLY A 124 20.67 10.72 11.53
C GLY A 124 20.66 9.38 10.80
N VAL A 125 19.88 8.39 11.25
CA VAL A 125 19.75 7.08 10.58
C VAL A 125 18.51 7.07 9.68
N ASP A 126 18.69 6.55 8.45
CA ASP A 126 17.57 6.28 7.53
C ASP A 126 16.72 5.10 8.04
N GLY A 127 15.60 5.42 8.62
CA GLY A 127 14.63 4.45 9.16
C GLY A 127 13.62 3.89 8.15
N THR A 128 13.80 4.13 6.85
CA THR A 128 12.85 3.66 5.81
C THR A 128 12.82 2.15 5.63
N ASN A 129 13.68 1.40 6.33
CA ASN A 129 13.77 -0.06 6.22
C ASN A 129 12.64 -0.83 6.88
N GLY A 130 11.95 -0.26 7.85
CA GLY A 130 10.89 -0.94 8.59
C GLY A 130 9.50 -0.76 7.96
N PRO A 131 8.50 -1.41 8.45
CA PRO A 131 8.60 -2.65 9.24
C PRO A 131 8.96 -3.89 8.39
N TRP A 132 9.20 -5.03 9.05
CA TRP A 132 9.39 -6.32 8.39
C TRP A 132 8.27 -6.67 7.43
N GLN A 133 8.62 -7.12 6.24
CA GLN A 133 7.71 -7.64 5.26
C GLN A 133 7.88 -9.17 5.16
N CYS A 134 6.76 -9.88 5.26
CA CYS A 134 6.71 -11.32 5.08
C CYS A 134 6.74 -11.64 3.59
N ASP A 135 7.90 -12.09 3.09
CA ASP A 135 8.04 -12.53 1.70
C ASP A 135 7.53 -13.97 1.54
N HIS A 136 6.67 -14.16 0.57
CA HIS A 136 6.07 -15.44 0.27
C HIS A 136 5.72 -15.56 -1.21
N ASP A 137 5.62 -16.75 -1.71
CA ASP A 137 5.16 -17.00 -3.05
C ASP A 137 3.65 -16.77 -3.17
N HIS A 138 3.25 -15.83 -4.00
CA HIS A 138 1.83 -15.46 -4.16
C HIS A 138 0.96 -16.53 -4.81
N LYS A 139 1.57 -17.53 -5.51
CA LYS A 139 0.84 -18.61 -6.15
C LYS A 139 0.62 -19.79 -5.20
N THR A 140 1.66 -20.14 -4.47
CA THR A 140 1.66 -21.32 -3.59
C THR A 140 1.36 -20.96 -2.13
N GLY A 141 1.52 -19.71 -1.72
CA GLY A 141 1.47 -19.28 -0.32
C GLY A 141 2.68 -19.76 0.51
N THR A 142 3.75 -20.22 -0.14
CA THR A 142 4.93 -20.72 0.56
C THR A 142 5.75 -19.56 1.13
N PHE A 143 5.99 -19.60 2.42
CA PHE A 143 6.88 -18.64 3.08
C PHE A 143 8.31 -18.76 2.55
N ARG A 144 8.95 -17.65 2.25
CA ARG A 144 10.35 -17.59 1.82
C ARG A 144 11.25 -17.07 2.93
N ASN A 145 10.99 -15.86 3.40
CA ASN A 145 11.75 -15.22 4.48
C ASN A 145 11.07 -13.89 4.89
N TYR A 146 11.67 -13.21 5.84
CA TYR A 146 11.39 -11.80 6.09
C TYR A 146 12.41 -10.91 5.39
N ALA A 147 11.94 -9.82 4.79
CA ALA A 147 12.79 -8.78 4.21
C ALA A 147 12.36 -7.41 4.72
N CYS A 148 13.26 -6.43 4.67
CA CYS A 148 12.87 -5.05 4.91
C CYS A 148 11.97 -4.54 3.78
N LYS A 149 11.16 -3.52 4.06
CA LYS A 149 10.20 -2.98 3.08
C LYS A 149 10.84 -2.61 1.72
N PRO A 150 11.98 -1.87 1.63
CA PRO A 150 12.62 -1.58 0.34
C PRO A 150 13.06 -2.83 -0.42
N CYS A 151 13.62 -3.82 0.27
CA CYS A 151 14.05 -5.06 -0.37
C CYS A 151 12.86 -5.87 -0.89
N ASN A 152 11.83 -6.05 -0.09
CA ASN A 152 10.63 -6.78 -0.51
C ASN A 152 9.94 -6.11 -1.71
N VAL A 153 9.82 -4.79 -1.69
CA VAL A 153 9.27 -4.03 -2.83
C VAL A 153 10.18 -4.15 -4.05
N GLY A 154 11.49 -4.00 -3.87
CA GLY A 154 12.47 -4.11 -4.97
C GLY A 154 12.46 -5.47 -5.64
N THR A 155 12.45 -6.55 -4.86
CA THR A 155 12.34 -7.92 -5.40
C THR A 155 10.99 -8.14 -6.09
N GLY A 156 9.90 -7.64 -5.51
CA GLY A 156 8.58 -7.74 -6.11
C GLY A 156 8.45 -6.99 -7.46
N LEU A 157 9.15 -5.87 -7.63
CA LEU A 157 9.17 -5.11 -8.89
C LEU A 157 9.96 -5.82 -10.00
N ILE A 158 11.04 -6.51 -9.63
CA ILE A 158 11.85 -7.32 -10.57
C ILE A 158 11.12 -8.64 -10.88
N GLY A 159 10.18 -9.04 -10.02
CA GLY A 159 9.48 -10.32 -10.09
C GLY A 159 10.34 -11.47 -9.58
N ASP A 160 9.73 -12.64 -9.46
CA ASP A 160 10.38 -13.85 -8.94
C ASP A 160 11.29 -14.56 -9.98
N ASN A 161 11.74 -13.83 -11.00
CA ASN A 161 12.55 -14.40 -12.07
C ASN A 161 14.05 -14.30 -11.73
N VAL A 162 14.66 -15.43 -11.43
CA VAL A 162 16.10 -15.57 -11.09
C VAL A 162 17.00 -14.99 -12.21
N GLU A 163 16.58 -15.09 -13.46
CA GLU A 163 17.34 -14.55 -14.59
C GLU A 163 17.48 -13.03 -14.51
N TYR A 164 16.42 -12.32 -14.13
CA TYR A 164 16.47 -10.87 -13.95
C TYR A 164 17.46 -10.46 -12.85
N PHE A 165 17.48 -11.17 -11.73
CA PHE A 165 18.46 -10.93 -10.66
C PHE A 165 19.90 -11.20 -11.15
N THR A 166 20.09 -12.27 -11.90
CA THR A 166 21.38 -12.60 -12.47
C THR A 166 21.86 -11.53 -13.44
N ASN A 167 21.00 -11.06 -14.31
CA ASN A 167 21.32 -10.00 -15.27
C ASN A 167 21.58 -8.65 -14.58
N ALA A 168 20.81 -8.30 -13.55
CA ALA A 168 21.05 -7.10 -12.75
C ALA A 168 22.43 -7.16 -12.05
N LEU A 169 22.81 -8.32 -11.51
CA LEU A 169 24.12 -8.52 -10.90
C LEU A 169 25.27 -8.39 -11.93
N LYS A 170 25.14 -9.00 -13.12
CA LYS A 170 26.10 -8.85 -14.22
C LYS A 170 26.26 -7.40 -14.62
N TYR A 171 25.16 -6.68 -14.81
CA TYR A 171 25.17 -5.26 -15.14
C TYR A 171 25.93 -4.41 -14.10
N LYS A 172 25.75 -4.68 -12.81
CA LYS A 172 26.44 -3.97 -11.74
C LYS A 172 27.94 -4.27 -11.70
N LYS A 173 28.35 -5.48 -12.08
CA LYS A 173 29.76 -5.91 -12.12
C LYS A 173 30.51 -5.46 -13.39
N SER A 174 29.80 -5.01 -14.42
CA SER A 174 30.38 -4.56 -15.70
C SER A 174 30.88 -3.11 -15.66
N LYS A 175 30.82 -2.45 -14.52
CA LYS A 175 31.39 -1.12 -14.24
C LYS A 175 32.54 -1.26 -13.25
#